data_a85771535c92e9b84d7a01ece457d32e
#
_entry.id   a85771535c92e9b84d7a01ece457d32e
#
_cell.length_a   1.000
_cell.length_b   1.000
_cell.length_c   1.000
_cell.angle_alpha   90.00
_cell.angle_beta   90.00
_cell.angle_gamma   90.00
#
_symmetry.space_group_name_H-M   'P 1'
#
loop_
_entity.id
_entity.type
_entity.pdbx_description
1 polymer ?
#
loop_
_entity_poly.entity_id
_entity_poly.type
_entity_poly.pdbx_seq_one_letter_code
_entity_poly.pdbx_strand_id
1 'polypeptide(L)'
;MAKKKNTVMKIAVLGDGGWGTALALTAYNNGHKVIVWGAFQENVDAVNRDHKNRFLAGVDLPHDLPFTTDMKEAVSGAQLVVLASPSQYLRGTVTTLAPYLDRANQIVVDISKGIEVGTLLRMSELCESILGRTRYVVLSGPSHAEEVSRKVPTAVVAASQDTAAAKMVQKAFMNGVFRVYTAKDIVGVELGGALKNVFAIAAGIIDGAGMGDNTKAALMTRGITEMARLGVKLGGQRRTFSGLSGIGDLIVTCMSRHSRNRYVGEELGKGRTLDEIIRSMNMVVAEGVKTCEGAYELAQKAGVETPIINGIYEILYRNRKPLEVLSELMNRKAKPEQD
;
A
#
# COMPACT_ATOMS: atom_id res chain seq x y z
N MET A 1 -28.26 17.46 -16.00
CA MET A 1 -27.74 17.61 -14.62
C MET A 1 -26.51 18.51 -14.65
N ALA A 2 -26.57 19.68 -14.03
CA ALA A 2 -25.46 20.63 -14.01
C ALA A 2 -24.26 20.02 -13.30
N LYS A 3 -23.09 19.93 -13.96
CA LYS A 3 -21.82 19.56 -13.34
C LYS A 3 -21.55 20.58 -12.22
N LYS A 4 -21.73 20.17 -10.94
CA LYS A 4 -21.21 20.95 -9.81
C LYS A 4 -19.73 21.23 -10.09
N LYS A 5 -19.36 22.50 -10.28
CA LYS A 5 -17.95 22.91 -10.40
C LYS A 5 -17.22 22.41 -9.16
N ASN A 6 -16.37 21.39 -9.31
CA ASN A 6 -15.48 20.98 -8.24
C ASN A 6 -14.54 22.14 -7.91
N THR A 7 -14.44 22.50 -6.64
CA THR A 7 -13.44 23.49 -6.20
C THR A 7 -12.05 22.96 -6.53
N VAL A 8 -11.28 23.72 -7.32
CA VAL A 8 -9.91 23.35 -7.65
C VAL A 8 -9.06 23.38 -6.37
N MET A 9 -8.34 22.30 -6.10
CA MET A 9 -7.42 22.18 -4.97
C MET A 9 -5.98 22.14 -5.48
N LYS A 10 -5.02 22.58 -4.65
CA LYS A 10 -3.61 22.26 -4.83
C LYS A 10 -3.31 20.98 -4.04
N ILE A 11 -2.70 20.00 -4.69
CA ILE A 11 -2.39 18.67 -4.14
C ILE A 11 -0.91 18.40 -4.35
N ALA A 12 -0.18 18.17 -3.28
CA ALA A 12 1.21 17.71 -3.30
C ALA A 12 1.23 16.19 -3.18
N VAL A 13 1.97 15.50 -4.06
CA VAL A 13 2.20 14.05 -3.97
C VAL A 13 3.67 13.82 -3.67
N LEU A 14 3.98 13.28 -2.50
CA LEU A 14 5.34 13.08 -1.99
C LEU A 14 5.77 11.63 -2.23
N GLY A 15 6.37 11.42 -3.39
CA GLY A 15 6.82 10.14 -3.90
C GLY A 15 6.44 9.95 -5.37
N ASP A 16 7.43 9.88 -6.22
CA ASP A 16 7.35 9.76 -7.67
C ASP A 16 7.33 8.31 -8.17
N GLY A 17 7.02 7.36 -7.28
CA GLY A 17 6.78 5.96 -7.63
C GLY A 17 5.52 5.76 -8.49
N GLY A 18 5.32 4.54 -9.02
CA GLY A 18 4.18 4.26 -9.92
C GLY A 18 2.83 4.60 -9.32
N TRP A 19 2.56 4.22 -8.06
CA TRP A 19 1.27 4.51 -7.42
C TRP A 19 1.07 6.01 -7.11
N GLY A 20 2.10 6.69 -6.62
CA GLY A 20 2.05 8.14 -6.41
C GLY A 20 1.74 8.89 -7.72
N THR A 21 2.44 8.54 -8.80
CA THR A 21 2.22 9.12 -10.14
C THR A 21 0.82 8.82 -10.69
N ALA A 22 0.31 7.60 -10.54
CA ALA A 22 -1.04 7.24 -10.99
C ALA A 22 -2.13 8.02 -10.24
N LEU A 23 -1.95 8.23 -8.93
CA LEU A 23 -2.87 9.02 -8.13
C LEU A 23 -2.75 10.53 -8.44
N ALA A 24 -1.54 11.03 -8.70
CA ALA A 24 -1.31 12.39 -9.19
C ALA A 24 -2.05 12.64 -10.52
N LEU A 25 -1.96 11.71 -11.48
CA LEU A 25 -2.72 11.74 -12.73
C LEU A 25 -4.25 11.73 -12.49
N THR A 26 -4.73 10.95 -11.53
CA THR A 26 -6.15 10.92 -11.17
C THR A 26 -6.62 12.28 -10.67
N ALA A 27 -5.86 12.93 -9.78
CA ALA A 27 -6.17 14.28 -9.30
C ALA A 27 -6.07 15.34 -10.40
N TYR A 28 -5.04 15.26 -11.24
CA TYR A 28 -4.86 16.14 -12.39
C TYR A 28 -6.04 16.06 -13.37
N ASN A 29 -6.46 14.86 -13.74
CA ASN A 29 -7.61 14.62 -14.61
C ASN A 29 -8.94 15.09 -13.99
N ASN A 30 -9.03 15.22 -12.67
CA ASN A 30 -10.16 15.82 -11.97
C ASN A 30 -10.12 17.35 -11.96
N GLY A 31 -9.10 17.98 -12.58
CA GLY A 31 -8.94 19.43 -12.72
C GLY A 31 -8.28 20.10 -11.51
N HIS A 32 -7.55 19.36 -10.67
CA HIS A 32 -6.77 19.90 -9.56
C HIS A 32 -5.39 20.37 -10.03
N LYS A 33 -4.79 21.31 -9.28
CA LYS A 33 -3.38 21.69 -9.43
C LYS A 33 -2.54 20.68 -8.66
N VAL A 34 -1.74 19.90 -9.37
CA VAL A 34 -0.95 18.81 -8.78
C VAL A 34 0.53 19.11 -8.96
N ILE A 35 1.33 18.81 -7.95
CA ILE A 35 2.79 18.80 -8.00
C ILE A 35 3.28 17.51 -7.36
N VAL A 36 4.26 16.86 -7.99
CA VAL A 36 4.86 15.62 -7.49
C VAL A 36 6.27 15.90 -6.99
N TRP A 37 6.55 15.52 -5.75
CA TRP A 37 7.89 15.56 -5.19
C TRP A 37 8.55 14.18 -5.35
N GLY A 38 9.77 14.18 -5.86
CA GLY A 38 10.65 13.01 -5.93
C GLY A 38 11.93 13.23 -5.14
N ALA A 39 12.45 12.18 -4.51
CA ALA A 39 13.65 12.27 -3.68
C ALA A 39 14.95 12.36 -4.51
N PHE A 40 14.92 11.97 -5.78
CA PHE A 40 16.11 11.84 -6.63
C PHE A 40 16.04 12.79 -7.83
N GLN A 41 16.97 13.74 -7.89
CA GLN A 41 17.03 14.75 -8.96
C GLN A 41 17.07 14.13 -10.35
N GLU A 42 17.87 13.09 -10.55
CA GLU A 42 18.00 12.39 -11.84
C GLU A 42 16.64 11.87 -12.35
N ASN A 43 15.81 11.31 -11.45
CA ASN A 43 14.50 10.79 -11.84
C ASN A 43 13.51 11.92 -12.14
N VAL A 44 13.54 12.99 -11.34
CA VAL A 44 12.73 14.19 -11.55
C VAL A 44 13.07 14.86 -12.89
N ASP A 45 14.35 15.03 -13.19
CA ASP A 45 14.82 15.60 -14.48
C ASP A 45 14.40 14.74 -15.67
N ALA A 46 14.55 13.41 -15.54
CA ALA A 46 14.13 12.49 -16.58
C ALA A 46 12.61 12.57 -16.84
N VAL A 47 11.80 12.58 -15.77
CA VAL A 47 10.33 12.68 -15.94
C VAL A 47 9.92 14.02 -16.54
N ASN A 48 10.48 15.15 -16.10
CA ASN A 48 10.18 16.47 -16.64
C ASN A 48 10.59 16.64 -18.11
N ARG A 49 11.68 15.98 -18.52
CA ARG A 49 12.16 16.00 -19.91
C ARG A 49 11.35 15.10 -20.84
N ASP A 50 11.13 13.85 -20.38
CA ASP A 50 10.63 12.78 -21.25
C ASP A 50 9.10 12.58 -21.11
N HIS A 51 8.46 13.21 -20.12
CA HIS A 51 7.06 13.06 -19.75
C HIS A 51 6.64 11.59 -19.60
N LYS A 52 7.56 10.77 -19.10
CA LYS A 52 7.39 9.33 -18.82
C LYS A 52 8.01 9.00 -17.49
N ASN A 53 7.36 8.13 -16.73
CA ASN A 53 7.91 7.65 -15.47
C ASN A 53 8.29 6.18 -15.60
N ARG A 54 9.57 5.85 -15.32
CA ARG A 54 10.09 4.47 -15.36
C ARG A 54 9.33 3.50 -14.44
N PHE A 55 8.70 4.03 -13.37
CA PHE A 55 7.89 3.25 -12.43
C PHE A 55 6.42 3.09 -12.86
N LEU A 56 6.02 3.69 -13.99
CA LEU A 56 4.67 3.63 -14.56
C LEU A 56 4.76 3.47 -16.09
N ALA A 57 5.35 2.38 -16.53
CA ALA A 57 5.64 2.13 -17.92
C ALA A 57 4.40 2.17 -18.83
N GLY A 58 4.56 2.77 -20.02
CA GLY A 58 3.50 2.84 -21.04
C GLY A 58 2.40 3.86 -20.73
N VAL A 59 2.69 4.85 -19.87
CA VAL A 59 1.79 5.97 -19.56
C VAL A 59 2.51 7.29 -19.87
N ASP A 60 1.94 8.09 -20.75
CA ASP A 60 2.42 9.45 -21.03
C ASP A 60 1.85 10.42 -19.98
N LEU A 61 2.71 11.29 -19.46
CA LEU A 61 2.35 12.29 -18.45
C LEU A 61 2.03 13.63 -19.12
N PRO A 62 1.09 14.42 -18.57
CA PRO A 62 0.84 15.78 -19.04
C PRO A 62 2.11 16.66 -18.94
N HIS A 63 2.36 17.47 -19.96
CA HIS A 63 3.53 18.35 -20.02
C HIS A 63 3.55 19.42 -18.92
N ASP A 64 2.40 19.76 -18.38
CA ASP A 64 2.20 20.74 -17.31
C ASP A 64 1.98 20.11 -15.92
N LEU A 65 2.26 18.81 -15.75
CA LEU A 65 2.33 18.15 -14.46
C LEU A 65 3.76 18.26 -13.92
N PRO A 66 4.05 19.18 -12.99
CA PRO A 66 5.41 19.41 -12.52
C PRO A 66 5.88 18.35 -11.54
N PHE A 67 7.15 17.96 -11.69
CA PHE A 67 7.92 17.18 -10.73
C PHE A 67 9.05 18.03 -10.16
N THR A 68 9.29 17.96 -8.84
CA THR A 68 10.34 18.75 -8.16
C THR A 68 11.00 17.93 -7.05
N THR A 69 12.23 18.30 -6.70
CA THR A 69 12.91 17.81 -5.49
C THR A 69 12.79 18.80 -4.33
N ASP A 70 12.23 20.00 -4.57
CA ASP A 70 12.01 20.99 -3.50
C ASP A 70 10.71 20.67 -2.73
N MET A 71 10.88 20.18 -1.50
CA MET A 71 9.77 19.85 -0.61
C MET A 71 8.92 21.08 -0.28
N LYS A 72 9.54 22.24 -0.06
CA LYS A 72 8.84 23.50 0.27
C LYS A 72 7.96 23.94 -0.89
N GLU A 73 8.49 23.92 -2.11
CA GLU A 73 7.73 24.23 -3.32
C GLU A 73 6.52 23.31 -3.47
N ALA A 74 6.73 21.99 -3.30
CA ALA A 74 5.69 20.99 -3.44
C ALA A 74 4.51 21.25 -2.50
N VAL A 75 4.77 21.46 -1.20
CA VAL A 75 3.70 21.50 -0.18
C VAL A 75 3.13 22.89 0.08
N SER A 76 3.81 23.97 -0.35
CA SER A 76 3.34 25.33 -0.13
C SER A 76 1.94 25.56 -0.69
N GLY A 77 0.97 25.91 0.17
CA GLY A 77 -0.43 26.19 -0.20
C GLY A 77 -1.22 24.96 -0.69
N ALA A 78 -0.69 23.74 -0.54
CA ALA A 78 -1.45 22.53 -0.82
C ALA A 78 -2.55 22.32 0.22
N GLN A 79 -3.74 21.89 -0.18
CA GLN A 79 -4.80 21.47 0.72
C GLN A 79 -4.65 19.98 1.10
N LEU A 80 -4.13 19.17 0.19
CA LEU A 80 -3.83 17.76 0.42
C LEU A 80 -2.34 17.50 0.20
N VAL A 81 -1.71 16.83 1.14
CA VAL A 81 -0.33 16.35 1.07
C VAL A 81 -0.38 14.84 1.08
N VAL A 82 -0.15 14.21 -0.08
CA VAL A 82 -0.23 12.75 -0.28
C VAL A 82 1.14 12.13 -0.04
N LEU A 83 1.26 11.25 0.94
CA LEU A 83 2.44 10.47 1.23
C LEU A 83 2.42 9.21 0.36
N ALA A 84 3.36 9.11 -0.59
CA ALA A 84 3.43 8.05 -1.59
C ALA A 84 4.79 7.31 -1.60
N SER A 85 5.58 7.50 -0.56
CA SER A 85 6.85 6.78 -0.38
C SER A 85 6.60 5.34 0.04
N PRO A 86 7.48 4.38 -0.32
CA PRO A 86 7.43 3.05 0.27
C PRO A 86 7.53 3.12 1.79
N SER A 87 6.84 2.22 2.49
CA SER A 87 6.65 2.25 3.95
C SER A 87 7.95 2.38 4.75
N GLN A 88 9.04 1.72 4.31
CA GLN A 88 10.34 1.76 4.99
C GLN A 88 11.12 3.07 4.78
N TYR A 89 10.72 3.90 3.82
CA TYR A 89 11.30 5.23 3.56
C TYR A 89 10.40 6.37 4.03
N LEU A 90 9.18 6.05 4.50
CA LEU A 90 8.19 7.04 4.88
C LEU A 90 8.69 7.95 6.01
N ARG A 91 9.40 7.41 7.01
CA ARG A 91 10.01 8.20 8.10
C ARG A 91 10.88 9.33 7.57
N GLY A 92 11.77 9.05 6.64
CA GLY A 92 12.64 10.05 6.01
C GLY A 92 11.82 11.13 5.28
N THR A 93 10.83 10.72 4.49
CA THR A 93 9.93 11.64 3.77
C THR A 93 9.16 12.54 4.74
N VAL A 94 8.58 11.97 5.79
CA VAL A 94 7.81 12.74 6.79
C VAL A 94 8.71 13.67 7.61
N THR A 95 9.93 13.28 7.93
CA THR A 95 10.92 14.13 8.60
C THR A 95 11.28 15.33 7.70
N THR A 96 11.50 15.12 6.42
CA THR A 96 11.77 16.20 5.45
C THR A 96 10.56 17.13 5.27
N LEU A 97 9.34 16.57 5.33
CA LEU A 97 8.09 17.32 5.23
C LEU A 97 7.85 18.22 6.46
N ALA A 98 8.19 17.74 7.66
CA ALA A 98 7.78 18.32 8.94
C ALA A 98 7.98 19.85 9.08
N PRO A 99 9.10 20.46 8.60
CA PRO A 99 9.32 21.91 8.68
C PRO A 99 8.39 22.75 7.80
N TYR A 100 7.76 22.15 6.79
CA TYR A 100 6.98 22.84 5.76
C TYR A 100 5.48 22.59 5.84
N LEU A 101 5.05 21.63 6.69
CA LEU A 101 3.64 21.25 6.81
C LEU A 101 2.85 22.28 7.62
N ASP A 102 1.79 22.84 7.05
CA ASP A 102 0.77 23.58 7.80
C ASP A 102 -0.21 22.58 8.44
N ARG A 103 0.09 22.18 9.69
CA ARG A 103 -0.65 21.17 10.44
C ARG A 103 -2.11 21.54 10.70
N ALA A 104 -2.42 22.85 10.70
CA ALA A 104 -3.77 23.34 10.96
C ALA A 104 -4.70 23.20 9.77
N ASN A 105 -4.18 23.45 8.56
CA ASN A 105 -4.99 23.59 7.36
C ASN A 105 -4.81 22.47 6.34
N GLN A 106 -3.65 21.81 6.31
CA GLN A 106 -3.37 20.74 5.37
C GLN A 106 -3.87 19.38 5.88
N ILE A 107 -4.34 18.54 4.96
CA ILE A 107 -4.70 17.16 5.23
C ILE A 107 -3.56 16.28 4.72
N VAL A 108 -3.03 15.42 5.58
CA VAL A 108 -2.07 14.38 5.25
C VAL A 108 -2.83 13.16 4.76
N VAL A 109 -2.58 12.73 3.53
CA VAL A 109 -3.20 11.56 2.92
C VAL A 109 -2.14 10.50 2.71
N ASP A 110 -2.18 9.41 3.46
CA ASP A 110 -1.20 8.33 3.31
C ASP A 110 -1.74 7.21 2.40
N ILE A 111 -0.92 6.83 1.43
CA ILE A 111 -1.19 5.72 0.51
C ILE A 111 -0.16 4.58 0.62
N SER A 112 0.76 4.69 1.58
CA SER A 112 1.78 3.69 1.86
C SER A 112 1.16 2.45 2.50
N LYS A 113 1.69 1.27 2.18
CA LYS A 113 1.15 -0.01 2.65
C LYS A 113 2.25 -0.83 3.33
N GLY A 114 2.36 -0.76 4.65
CA GLY A 114 3.37 -1.50 5.39
C GLY A 114 3.34 -1.25 6.89
N ILE A 115 4.30 -1.87 7.57
CA ILE A 115 4.62 -1.70 8.99
C ILE A 115 6.10 -1.34 9.03
N GLU A 116 6.47 -0.32 9.81
CA GLU A 116 7.88 0.06 9.95
C GLU A 116 8.64 -1.00 10.74
N VAL A 117 9.71 -1.55 10.16
CA VAL A 117 10.57 -2.53 10.83
C VAL A 117 11.32 -1.85 11.97
N GLY A 118 11.52 -2.57 13.07
CA GLY A 118 12.19 -2.11 14.27
C GLY A 118 11.28 -1.40 15.26
N THR A 119 10.46 -0.43 14.83
CA THR A 119 9.51 0.25 15.72
C THR A 119 8.15 -0.44 15.79
N LEU A 120 7.79 -1.20 14.76
CA LEU A 120 6.49 -1.85 14.54
C LEU A 120 5.32 -0.86 14.43
N LEU A 121 5.60 0.40 14.17
CA LEU A 121 4.59 1.41 14.01
C LEU A 121 3.83 1.24 12.69
N ARG A 122 2.50 1.43 12.77
CA ARG A 122 1.68 1.68 11.58
C ARG A 122 2.03 3.06 11.02
N MET A 123 1.70 3.30 9.78
CA MET A 123 2.08 4.55 9.09
C MET A 123 1.47 5.79 9.76
N SER A 124 0.23 5.70 10.27
CA SER A 124 -0.39 6.78 11.04
C SER A 124 0.35 7.11 12.34
N GLU A 125 0.78 6.08 13.07
CA GLU A 125 1.56 6.24 14.31
C GLU A 125 2.94 6.83 14.03
N LEU A 126 3.59 6.37 12.96
CA LEU A 126 4.85 6.94 12.48
C LEU A 126 4.68 8.44 12.15
N CYS A 127 3.66 8.80 11.38
CA CYS A 127 3.37 10.20 11.05
C CYS A 127 3.11 11.02 12.30
N GLU A 128 2.30 10.53 13.23
CA GLU A 128 2.00 11.21 14.49
C GLU A 128 3.24 11.40 15.36
N SER A 129 4.16 10.43 15.37
CA SER A 129 5.43 10.53 16.13
C SER A 129 6.35 11.66 15.68
N ILE A 130 6.25 12.11 14.43
CA ILE A 130 7.10 13.15 13.82
C ILE A 130 6.34 14.47 13.67
N LEU A 131 5.12 14.40 13.12
CA LEU A 131 4.32 15.59 12.81
C LEU A 131 3.49 16.07 14.00
N GLY A 132 3.33 15.23 15.04
CA GLY A 132 2.28 15.43 16.02
C GLY A 132 0.89 15.19 15.42
N ARG A 133 -0.14 15.68 16.11
CA ARG A 133 -1.52 15.49 15.67
C ARG A 133 -1.81 16.27 14.39
N THR A 134 -2.27 15.58 13.35
CA THR A 134 -2.63 16.15 12.04
C THR A 134 -3.99 15.67 11.60
N ARG A 135 -4.55 16.31 10.57
CA ARG A 135 -5.74 15.82 9.86
C ARG A 135 -5.31 14.69 8.92
N TYR A 136 -5.31 13.46 9.43
CA TYR A 136 -4.77 12.30 8.72
C TYR A 136 -5.88 11.46 8.07
N VAL A 137 -5.62 11.01 6.83
CA VAL A 137 -6.49 10.11 6.07
C VAL A 137 -5.62 9.02 5.45
N VAL A 138 -5.95 7.75 5.68
CA VAL A 138 -5.35 6.66 4.90
C VAL A 138 -6.23 6.32 3.70
N LEU A 139 -5.63 6.21 2.50
CA LEU A 139 -6.31 5.80 1.27
C LEU A 139 -5.80 4.45 0.81
N SER A 140 -6.63 3.41 0.83
CA SER A 140 -6.24 2.03 0.53
C SER A 140 -7.36 1.27 -0.18
N GLY A 141 -7.02 0.13 -0.80
CA GLY A 141 -7.93 -0.74 -1.54
C GLY A 141 -7.27 -1.29 -2.79
N PRO A 142 -7.99 -2.10 -3.60
CA PRO A 142 -7.48 -2.69 -4.83
C PRO A 142 -7.17 -1.61 -5.86
N SER A 143 -5.89 -1.28 -6.07
CA SER A 143 -5.47 -0.11 -6.82
C SER A 143 -4.07 -0.28 -7.43
N HIS A 144 -3.93 -1.19 -8.39
CA HIS A 144 -2.69 -1.28 -9.17
C HIS A 144 -2.49 -0.01 -10.01
N ALA A 145 -1.29 0.57 -9.92
CA ALA A 145 -0.95 1.82 -10.57
C ALA A 145 -1.16 1.77 -12.09
N GLU A 146 -0.82 0.63 -12.69
CA GLU A 146 -0.94 0.36 -14.12
C GLU A 146 -2.39 0.37 -14.61
N GLU A 147 -3.33 -0.07 -13.78
CA GLU A 147 -4.76 -0.07 -14.10
C GLU A 147 -5.38 1.30 -13.86
N VAL A 148 -5.07 1.93 -12.73
CA VAL A 148 -5.59 3.26 -12.38
C VAL A 148 -5.17 4.31 -13.41
N SER A 149 -3.90 4.32 -13.81
CA SER A 149 -3.38 5.26 -14.82
C SER A 149 -4.04 5.10 -16.18
N ARG A 150 -4.48 3.89 -16.52
CA ARG A 150 -5.23 3.58 -17.75
C ARG A 150 -6.74 3.75 -17.60
N LYS A 151 -7.21 4.34 -16.49
CA LYS A 151 -8.62 4.61 -16.21
C LYS A 151 -9.48 3.36 -16.13
N VAL A 152 -8.91 2.22 -15.73
CA VAL A 152 -9.67 1.00 -15.42
C VAL A 152 -10.51 1.26 -14.14
N PRO A 153 -11.79 0.89 -14.12
CA PRO A 153 -12.65 1.12 -12.97
C PRO A 153 -12.06 0.57 -11.66
N THR A 154 -11.87 1.44 -10.70
CA THR A 154 -11.19 1.15 -9.43
C THR A 154 -12.01 1.68 -8.25
N ALA A 155 -12.02 0.95 -7.15
CA ALA A 155 -12.68 1.38 -5.91
C ALA A 155 -11.72 1.27 -4.72
N VAL A 156 -11.65 2.35 -3.92
CA VAL A 156 -10.79 2.45 -2.73
C VAL A 156 -11.56 3.02 -1.54
N VAL A 157 -10.95 3.01 -0.35
CA VAL A 157 -11.50 3.58 0.88
C VAL A 157 -10.56 4.64 1.44
N ALA A 158 -11.12 5.81 1.79
CA ALA A 158 -10.47 6.87 2.55
C ALA A 158 -10.93 6.77 4.01
N ALA A 159 -10.04 6.38 4.92
CA ALA A 159 -10.37 6.22 6.33
C ALA A 159 -9.73 7.32 7.18
N SER A 160 -10.53 7.94 8.04
CA SER A 160 -10.10 9.00 8.98
C SER A 160 -11.06 9.12 10.13
N GLN A 161 -10.56 9.48 11.31
CA GLN A 161 -11.41 9.93 12.42
C GLN A 161 -12.02 11.31 12.12
N ASP A 162 -11.34 12.16 11.32
CA ASP A 162 -11.88 13.40 10.77
C ASP A 162 -12.73 13.09 9.51
N THR A 163 -14.06 12.97 9.72
CA THR A 163 -15.00 12.71 8.63
C THR A 163 -14.97 13.79 7.53
N ALA A 164 -14.67 15.05 7.88
CA ALA A 164 -14.57 16.12 6.90
C ALA A 164 -13.34 15.96 6.02
N ALA A 165 -12.20 15.55 6.61
CA ALA A 165 -10.98 15.23 5.87
C ALA A 165 -11.20 14.04 4.91
N ALA A 166 -11.81 12.94 5.40
CA ALA A 166 -12.12 11.79 4.54
C ALA A 166 -13.03 12.18 3.35
N LYS A 167 -14.06 13.01 3.58
CA LYS A 167 -14.93 13.52 2.51
C LYS A 167 -14.22 14.45 1.54
N MET A 168 -13.25 15.23 2.01
CA MET A 168 -12.43 16.09 1.13
C MET A 168 -11.56 15.23 0.21
N VAL A 169 -10.90 14.19 0.74
CA VAL A 169 -10.12 13.23 -0.05
C VAL A 169 -11.02 12.48 -1.03
N GLN A 170 -12.19 12.01 -0.59
CA GLN A 170 -13.19 11.40 -1.47
C GLN A 170 -13.52 12.32 -2.64
N LYS A 171 -13.82 13.60 -2.37
CA LYS A 171 -14.19 14.59 -3.41
C LYS A 171 -13.03 14.87 -4.36
N ALA A 172 -11.78 14.90 -3.86
CA ALA A 172 -10.60 15.19 -4.67
C ALA A 172 -10.33 14.10 -5.72
N PHE A 173 -10.45 12.84 -5.33
CA PHE A 173 -10.04 11.73 -6.19
C PHE A 173 -11.19 11.04 -6.91
N MET A 174 -12.43 11.13 -6.41
CA MET A 174 -13.57 10.44 -7.02
C MET A 174 -13.95 10.99 -8.39
N ASN A 175 -14.13 10.09 -9.37
CA ASN A 175 -14.60 10.39 -10.72
C ASN A 175 -15.39 9.23 -11.31
N GLY A 176 -15.65 9.22 -12.61
CA GLY A 176 -16.44 8.17 -13.27
C GLY A 176 -15.83 6.79 -13.29
N VAL A 177 -14.51 6.69 -13.07
CA VAL A 177 -13.76 5.41 -13.06
C VAL A 177 -13.00 5.15 -11.76
N PHE A 178 -12.89 6.14 -10.88
CA PHE A 178 -12.24 6.00 -9.58
C PHE A 178 -13.23 6.30 -8.46
N ARG A 179 -13.68 5.24 -7.78
CA ARG A 179 -14.67 5.33 -6.69
C ARG A 179 -13.98 5.36 -5.34
N VAL A 180 -14.31 6.35 -4.51
CA VAL A 180 -13.77 6.46 -3.15
C VAL A 180 -14.90 6.33 -2.13
N TYR A 181 -14.80 5.35 -1.24
CA TYR A 181 -15.68 5.22 -0.08
C TYR A 181 -15.01 5.84 1.15
N THR A 182 -15.78 6.16 2.18
CA THR A 182 -15.23 6.69 3.43
C THR A 182 -15.42 5.71 4.58
N ALA A 183 -14.46 5.67 5.51
CA ALA A 183 -14.51 4.87 6.73
C ALA A 183 -13.92 5.65 7.92
N LYS A 184 -14.09 5.12 9.15
CA LYS A 184 -13.48 5.67 10.36
C LYS A 184 -12.32 4.80 10.88
N ASP A 185 -12.25 3.55 10.47
CA ASP A 185 -11.28 2.56 10.95
C ASP A 185 -9.94 2.70 10.22
N ILE A 186 -9.09 3.61 10.69
CA ILE A 186 -7.72 3.79 10.18
C ILE A 186 -6.93 2.50 10.39
N VAL A 187 -6.98 1.93 11.61
CA VAL A 187 -6.20 0.74 12.00
C VAL A 187 -6.47 -0.45 11.06
N GLY A 188 -7.75 -0.77 10.87
CA GLY A 188 -8.12 -1.90 10.00
C GLY A 188 -7.76 -1.67 8.55
N VAL A 189 -7.87 -0.43 8.03
CA VAL A 189 -7.51 -0.08 6.64
C VAL A 189 -6.00 -0.15 6.41
N GLU A 190 -5.19 0.35 7.34
CA GLU A 190 -3.72 0.25 7.28
C GLU A 190 -3.24 -1.19 7.35
N LEU A 191 -3.71 -1.95 8.34
CA LEU A 191 -3.30 -3.35 8.52
C LEU A 191 -3.77 -4.25 7.37
N GLY A 192 -4.97 -4.02 6.83
CA GLY A 192 -5.43 -4.72 5.64
C GLY A 192 -4.50 -4.49 4.45
N GLY A 193 -4.19 -3.22 4.17
CA GLY A 193 -3.27 -2.83 3.09
C GLY A 193 -1.83 -3.34 3.28
N ALA A 194 -1.34 -3.41 4.52
CA ALA A 194 -0.01 -3.90 4.83
C ALA A 194 0.09 -5.43 4.75
N LEU A 195 -0.75 -6.13 5.50
CA LEU A 195 -0.67 -7.59 5.66
C LEU A 195 -0.94 -8.36 4.37
N LYS A 196 -1.84 -7.86 3.49
CA LYS A 196 -2.10 -8.49 2.19
C LYS A 196 -0.83 -8.79 1.39
N ASN A 197 0.20 -7.95 1.53
CA ASN A 197 1.46 -8.08 0.79
C ASN A 197 2.21 -9.36 1.19
N VAL A 198 2.10 -9.79 2.44
CA VAL A 198 2.68 -11.05 2.95
C VAL A 198 1.96 -12.24 2.30
N PHE A 199 0.62 -12.20 2.27
CA PHE A 199 -0.19 -13.27 1.65
C PHE A 199 -0.02 -13.33 0.13
N ALA A 200 0.30 -12.19 -0.50
CA ALA A 200 0.63 -12.18 -1.93
C ALA A 200 1.95 -12.92 -2.23
N ILE A 201 2.95 -12.86 -1.33
CA ILE A 201 4.16 -13.70 -1.42
C ILE A 201 3.76 -15.18 -1.32
N ALA A 202 2.91 -15.55 -0.33
CA ALA A 202 2.42 -16.92 -0.19
C ALA A 202 1.69 -17.41 -1.45
N ALA A 203 0.82 -16.57 -2.04
CA ALA A 203 0.11 -16.90 -3.28
C ALA A 203 1.08 -17.11 -4.46
N GLY A 204 2.13 -16.28 -4.54
CA GLY A 204 3.19 -16.47 -5.52
C GLY A 204 3.93 -17.79 -5.34
N ILE A 205 4.28 -18.17 -4.11
CA ILE A 205 4.92 -19.47 -3.81
C ILE A 205 4.05 -20.63 -4.32
N ILE A 206 2.74 -20.58 -4.10
CA ILE A 206 1.78 -21.58 -4.61
C ILE A 206 1.84 -21.66 -6.13
N ASP A 207 1.86 -20.50 -6.81
CA ASP A 207 1.96 -20.44 -8.27
C ASP A 207 3.27 -21.03 -8.78
N GLY A 208 4.41 -20.60 -8.20
CA GLY A 208 5.74 -21.05 -8.61
C GLY A 208 5.98 -22.55 -8.38
N ALA A 209 5.37 -23.10 -7.32
CA ALA A 209 5.43 -24.53 -7.01
C ALA A 209 4.36 -25.38 -7.71
N GLY A 210 3.48 -24.78 -8.53
CA GLY A 210 2.47 -25.51 -9.30
C GLY A 210 1.37 -26.18 -8.47
N MET A 211 1.00 -25.61 -7.29
CA MET A 211 0.08 -26.25 -6.33
C MET A 211 -1.41 -26.07 -6.66
N GLY A 212 -1.75 -25.27 -7.66
CA GLY A 212 -3.11 -25.13 -8.18
C GLY A 212 -4.03 -24.16 -7.43
N ASP A 213 -5.23 -23.98 -8.00
CA ASP A 213 -6.17 -22.92 -7.59
C ASP A 213 -6.86 -23.22 -6.25
N ASN A 214 -7.10 -24.49 -5.92
CA ASN A 214 -7.69 -24.86 -4.61
C ASN A 214 -6.80 -24.43 -3.45
N THR A 215 -5.49 -24.62 -3.56
CA THR A 215 -4.52 -24.21 -2.54
C THR A 215 -4.49 -22.68 -2.42
N LYS A 216 -4.53 -21.97 -3.54
CA LYS A 216 -4.57 -20.50 -3.55
C LYS A 216 -5.88 -19.97 -2.95
N ALA A 217 -7.03 -20.57 -3.27
CA ALA A 217 -8.32 -20.19 -2.69
C ALA A 217 -8.33 -20.41 -1.16
N ALA A 218 -7.83 -21.57 -0.69
CA ALA A 218 -7.67 -21.86 0.73
C ALA A 218 -6.74 -20.86 1.42
N LEU A 219 -5.60 -20.53 0.80
CA LEU A 219 -4.68 -19.51 1.30
C LEU A 219 -5.38 -18.15 1.48
N MET A 220 -6.11 -17.67 0.47
CA MET A 220 -6.78 -16.37 0.56
C MET A 220 -7.87 -16.36 1.64
N THR A 221 -8.65 -17.44 1.76
CA THR A 221 -9.70 -17.59 2.78
C THR A 221 -9.12 -17.62 4.20
N ARG A 222 -8.06 -18.40 4.42
CA ARG A 222 -7.39 -18.46 5.72
C ARG A 222 -6.57 -17.19 5.99
N GLY A 223 -6.01 -16.60 4.95
CA GLY A 223 -5.26 -15.35 5.02
C GLY A 223 -6.11 -14.19 5.52
N ILE A 224 -7.32 -14.00 4.98
CA ILE A 224 -8.20 -12.93 5.46
C ILE A 224 -8.64 -13.15 6.91
N THR A 225 -8.81 -14.40 7.32
CA THR A 225 -9.13 -14.75 8.71
C THR A 225 -7.97 -14.37 9.64
N GLU A 226 -6.73 -14.68 9.24
CA GLU A 226 -5.51 -14.36 10.01
C GLU A 226 -5.27 -12.85 10.07
N MET A 227 -5.44 -12.15 8.94
CA MET A 227 -5.40 -10.67 8.88
C MET A 227 -6.42 -10.05 9.84
N ALA A 228 -7.66 -10.54 9.82
CA ALA A 228 -8.72 -10.02 10.69
C ALA A 228 -8.44 -10.31 12.18
N ARG A 229 -7.90 -11.49 12.51
CA ARG A 229 -7.54 -11.86 13.88
C ARG A 229 -6.48 -10.91 14.44
N LEU A 230 -5.37 -10.74 13.72
CA LEU A 230 -4.30 -9.82 14.11
C LEU A 230 -4.80 -8.38 14.14
N GLY A 231 -5.50 -7.94 13.10
CA GLY A 231 -5.97 -6.58 12.98
C GLY A 231 -6.98 -6.17 14.06
N VAL A 232 -7.90 -7.07 14.44
CA VAL A 232 -8.84 -6.82 15.54
C VAL A 232 -8.12 -6.74 16.88
N LYS A 233 -7.13 -7.61 17.12
CA LYS A 233 -6.30 -7.54 18.33
C LYS A 233 -5.57 -6.22 18.47
N LEU A 234 -5.23 -5.59 17.33
CA LEU A 234 -4.53 -4.30 17.27
C LEU A 234 -5.48 -3.09 17.21
N GLY A 235 -6.79 -3.29 17.39
CA GLY A 235 -7.79 -2.23 17.48
C GLY A 235 -8.56 -1.93 16.19
N GLY A 236 -8.35 -2.70 15.12
CA GLY A 236 -9.14 -2.63 13.88
C GLY A 236 -10.51 -3.29 14.02
N GLN A 237 -11.43 -2.96 13.13
CA GLN A 237 -12.79 -3.53 13.10
C GLN A 237 -12.83 -4.75 12.15
N ARG A 238 -13.37 -5.89 12.62
CA ARG A 238 -13.49 -7.12 11.82
C ARG A 238 -14.10 -6.88 10.43
N ARG A 239 -15.14 -6.08 10.33
CA ARG A 239 -15.83 -5.76 9.07
C ARG A 239 -14.93 -5.08 8.03
N THR A 240 -13.91 -4.34 8.45
CA THR A 240 -12.97 -3.66 7.54
C THR A 240 -12.19 -4.67 6.71
N PHE A 241 -11.83 -5.81 7.28
CA PHE A 241 -11.11 -6.88 6.58
C PHE A 241 -11.97 -7.59 5.52
N SER A 242 -13.30 -7.54 5.62
CA SER A 242 -14.22 -8.01 4.57
C SER A 242 -14.50 -6.95 3.49
N GLY A 243 -13.87 -5.78 3.57
CA GLY A 243 -14.04 -4.65 2.65
C GLY A 243 -12.92 -4.52 1.62
N LEU A 244 -12.87 -3.32 0.98
CA LEU A 244 -11.93 -3.02 -0.10
C LEU A 244 -10.47 -3.09 0.33
N SER A 245 -10.11 -2.55 1.50
CA SER A 245 -8.72 -2.59 2.02
C SER A 245 -8.30 -3.93 2.61
N GLY A 246 -9.25 -4.83 2.86
CA GLY A 246 -9.03 -6.20 3.31
C GLY A 246 -9.07 -7.17 2.14
N ILE A 247 -10.19 -7.93 2.03
CA ILE A 247 -10.34 -8.99 1.03
C ILE A 247 -10.22 -8.47 -0.41
N GLY A 248 -10.71 -7.25 -0.72
CA GLY A 248 -10.60 -6.69 -2.07
C GLY A 248 -9.15 -6.50 -2.52
N ASP A 249 -8.33 -5.87 -1.68
CA ASP A 249 -6.92 -5.63 -1.97
C ASP A 249 -6.08 -6.93 -1.87
N LEU A 250 -6.48 -7.87 -0.99
CA LEU A 250 -5.88 -9.20 -0.91
C LEU A 250 -6.05 -9.98 -2.22
N ILE A 251 -7.28 -10.09 -2.73
CA ILE A 251 -7.59 -10.86 -3.94
C ILE A 251 -6.80 -10.31 -5.12
N VAL A 252 -6.89 -9.00 -5.39
CA VAL A 252 -6.21 -8.41 -6.54
C VAL A 252 -4.69 -8.59 -6.45
N THR A 253 -4.11 -8.48 -5.24
CA THR A 253 -2.66 -8.59 -5.06
C THR A 253 -2.16 -10.03 -5.19
N CYS A 254 -2.95 -11.02 -4.76
CA CYS A 254 -2.64 -12.44 -4.90
C CYS A 254 -2.80 -12.96 -6.33
N MET A 255 -3.68 -12.35 -7.15
CA MET A 255 -3.98 -12.81 -8.49
C MET A 255 -3.25 -12.05 -9.58
N SER A 256 -2.97 -10.76 -9.37
CA SER A 256 -2.42 -9.89 -10.41
C SER A 256 -0.95 -10.20 -10.72
N ARG A 257 -0.62 -10.21 -12.01
CA ARG A 257 0.77 -10.26 -12.48
C ARG A 257 1.52 -8.94 -12.27
N HIS A 258 0.83 -7.84 -11.96
CA HIS A 258 1.46 -6.58 -11.56
C HIS A 258 1.94 -6.59 -10.09
N SER A 259 1.57 -7.62 -9.30
CA SER A 259 1.99 -7.72 -7.91
C SER A 259 3.45 -8.14 -7.79
N ARG A 260 4.30 -7.21 -7.38
CA ARG A 260 5.72 -7.46 -7.08
C ARG A 260 5.91 -8.48 -5.97
N ASN A 261 5.02 -8.48 -4.98
CA ASN A 261 5.06 -9.43 -3.87
C ASN A 261 4.72 -10.84 -4.35
N ARG A 262 3.70 -11.00 -5.21
CA ARG A 262 3.38 -12.26 -5.84
C ARG A 262 4.56 -12.76 -6.70
N TYR A 263 5.22 -11.89 -7.46
CA TYR A 263 6.40 -12.22 -8.26
C TYR A 263 7.55 -12.78 -7.39
N VAL A 264 7.87 -12.12 -6.26
CA VAL A 264 8.87 -12.63 -5.31
C VAL A 264 8.50 -14.04 -4.85
N GLY A 265 7.25 -14.26 -4.47
CA GLY A 265 6.75 -15.57 -4.06
C GLY A 265 6.86 -16.61 -5.18
N GLU A 266 6.49 -16.26 -6.41
CA GLU A 266 6.55 -17.16 -7.57
C GLU A 266 7.97 -17.65 -7.84
N GLU A 267 8.95 -16.76 -7.76
CA GLU A 267 10.35 -17.10 -7.93
C GLU A 267 10.90 -17.96 -6.77
N LEU A 268 10.47 -17.67 -5.52
CA LEU A 268 10.77 -18.54 -4.37
C LEU A 268 10.18 -19.94 -4.55
N GLY A 269 8.94 -20.03 -5.06
CA GLY A 269 8.28 -21.29 -5.35
C GLY A 269 8.96 -22.12 -6.43
N LYS A 270 9.65 -21.46 -7.39
CA LYS A 270 10.51 -22.07 -8.40
C LYS A 270 11.88 -22.48 -7.87
N GLY A 271 12.21 -22.20 -6.61
CA GLY A 271 13.44 -22.59 -5.93
C GLY A 271 14.57 -21.58 -6.00
N ARG A 272 14.32 -20.33 -6.46
CA ARG A 272 15.32 -19.24 -6.39
C ARG A 272 15.44 -18.71 -4.95
N THR A 273 16.62 -18.23 -4.61
CA THR A 273 16.84 -17.58 -3.30
C THR A 273 16.33 -16.14 -3.30
N LEU A 274 15.96 -15.63 -2.10
CA LEU A 274 15.49 -14.25 -1.95
C LEU A 274 16.51 -13.22 -2.46
N ASP A 275 17.82 -13.44 -2.20
CA ASP A 275 18.89 -12.54 -2.63
C ASP A 275 19.01 -12.47 -4.16
N GLU A 276 18.88 -13.60 -4.87
CA GLU A 276 18.90 -13.64 -6.33
C GLU A 276 17.68 -12.88 -6.90
N ILE A 277 16.51 -13.03 -6.28
CA ILE A 277 15.28 -12.39 -6.71
C ILE A 277 15.42 -10.87 -6.53
N ILE A 278 15.82 -10.40 -5.34
CA ILE A 278 15.99 -8.96 -5.05
C ILE A 278 17.00 -8.32 -6.02
N ARG A 279 18.14 -8.97 -6.30
CA ARG A 279 19.11 -8.46 -7.28
C ARG A 279 18.53 -8.33 -8.68
N SER A 280 17.66 -9.27 -9.09
CA SER A 280 17.01 -9.23 -10.41
C SER A 280 15.91 -8.16 -10.53
N MET A 281 15.41 -7.61 -9.42
CA MET A 281 14.34 -6.62 -9.42
C MET A 281 14.82 -5.17 -9.65
N ASN A 282 16.10 -4.92 -9.89
CA ASN A 282 16.65 -3.60 -10.25
C ASN A 282 16.12 -2.45 -9.38
N MET A 283 16.29 -2.53 -8.06
CA MET A 283 15.83 -1.54 -7.06
C MET A 283 14.31 -1.40 -6.91
N VAL A 284 13.53 -2.24 -7.57
CA VAL A 284 12.07 -2.22 -7.39
C VAL A 284 11.69 -2.93 -6.09
N VAL A 285 11.07 -2.21 -5.16
CA VAL A 285 10.78 -2.72 -3.82
C VAL A 285 9.56 -3.64 -3.81
N ALA A 286 9.69 -4.83 -3.23
CA ALA A 286 8.59 -5.68 -2.81
C ALA A 286 8.34 -5.46 -1.31
N GLU A 287 7.39 -4.60 -0.97
CA GLU A 287 7.13 -4.18 0.41
C GLU A 287 6.75 -5.34 1.34
N GLY A 288 6.17 -6.41 0.78
CA GLY A 288 5.76 -7.60 1.52
C GLY A 288 6.90 -8.32 2.23
N VAL A 289 8.13 -8.25 1.69
CA VAL A 289 9.31 -8.85 2.32
C VAL A 289 9.53 -8.20 3.69
N LYS A 290 9.68 -6.88 3.72
CA LYS A 290 9.87 -6.13 4.99
C LYS A 290 8.62 -6.12 5.86
N THR A 291 7.43 -6.03 5.26
CA THR A 291 6.18 -6.12 6.01
C THR A 291 6.02 -7.48 6.71
N CYS A 292 6.53 -8.57 6.13
CA CYS A 292 6.49 -9.89 6.76
C CYS A 292 7.28 -9.91 8.08
N GLU A 293 8.46 -9.30 8.11
CA GLU A 293 9.26 -9.15 9.33
C GLU A 293 8.47 -8.41 10.42
N GLY A 294 7.98 -7.21 10.11
CA GLY A 294 7.20 -6.42 11.05
C GLY A 294 5.89 -7.09 11.47
N ALA A 295 5.19 -7.77 10.55
CA ALA A 295 3.95 -8.48 10.86
C ALA A 295 4.18 -9.69 11.79
N TYR A 296 5.26 -10.44 11.57
CA TYR A 296 5.67 -11.54 12.43
C TYR A 296 5.96 -11.05 13.86
N GLU A 297 6.82 -10.04 14.01
CA GLU A 297 7.16 -9.48 15.32
C GLU A 297 5.94 -8.89 16.03
N LEU A 298 5.07 -8.19 15.28
CA LEU A 298 3.85 -7.61 15.82
C LEU A 298 2.87 -8.67 16.31
N ALA A 299 2.74 -9.80 15.57
CA ALA A 299 1.92 -10.92 15.97
C ALA A 299 2.45 -11.60 17.24
N GLN A 300 3.78 -11.80 17.34
CA GLN A 300 4.42 -12.34 18.55
C GLN A 300 4.16 -11.43 19.75
N LYS A 301 4.39 -10.12 19.61
CA LYS A 301 4.16 -9.13 20.67
C LYS A 301 2.70 -9.06 21.11
N ALA A 302 1.76 -9.21 20.16
CA ALA A 302 0.32 -9.19 20.45
C ALA A 302 -0.21 -10.55 20.99
N GLY A 303 0.59 -11.61 20.97
CA GLY A 303 0.16 -12.96 21.38
C GLY A 303 -0.91 -13.53 20.44
N VAL A 304 -0.82 -13.25 19.13
CA VAL A 304 -1.80 -13.68 18.13
C VAL A 304 -1.21 -14.80 17.28
N GLU A 305 -1.97 -15.88 17.14
CA GLU A 305 -1.59 -17.02 16.30
C GLU A 305 -1.75 -16.63 14.80
N THR A 306 -0.62 -16.61 14.07
CA THR A 306 -0.53 -16.23 12.66
C THR A 306 0.27 -17.27 11.86
N PRO A 307 -0.25 -18.49 11.69
CA PRO A 307 0.51 -19.60 11.11
C PRO A 307 1.00 -19.33 9.68
N ILE A 308 0.24 -18.61 8.84
CA ILE A 308 0.66 -18.32 7.47
C ILE A 308 1.77 -17.26 7.48
N ILE A 309 1.59 -16.15 8.24
CA ILE A 309 2.64 -15.11 8.37
C ILE A 309 3.92 -15.75 8.93
N ASN A 310 3.82 -16.59 9.96
CA ASN A 310 4.97 -17.30 10.53
C ASN A 310 5.66 -18.17 9.46
N GLY A 311 4.89 -18.94 8.70
CA GLY A 311 5.44 -19.77 7.62
C GLY A 311 6.17 -18.97 6.55
N ILE A 312 5.62 -17.83 6.14
CA ILE A 312 6.29 -16.94 5.16
C ILE A 312 7.56 -16.32 5.77
N TYR A 313 7.53 -15.93 7.05
CA TYR A 313 8.72 -15.45 7.75
C TYR A 313 9.84 -16.52 7.77
N GLU A 314 9.51 -17.78 8.08
CA GLU A 314 10.46 -18.89 8.07
C GLU A 314 11.08 -19.12 6.68
N ILE A 315 10.29 -18.98 5.62
CA ILE A 315 10.79 -19.09 4.23
C ILE A 315 11.75 -17.91 3.91
N LEU A 316 11.33 -16.67 4.21
CA LEU A 316 12.08 -15.47 3.83
C LEU A 316 13.36 -15.25 4.65
N TYR A 317 13.32 -15.58 5.94
CA TYR A 317 14.38 -15.20 6.89
C TYR A 317 15.10 -16.37 7.57
N ARG A 318 14.57 -17.60 7.42
CA ARG A 318 15.17 -18.82 7.99
C ARG A 318 15.53 -19.85 6.92
N ASN A 319 15.40 -19.47 5.63
CA ASN A 319 15.73 -20.31 4.48
C ASN A 319 15.01 -21.68 4.49
N ARG A 320 13.83 -21.75 5.08
CA ARG A 320 13.03 -22.98 5.06
C ARG A 320 12.43 -23.20 3.66
N LYS A 321 12.34 -24.47 3.26
CA LYS A 321 11.75 -24.83 1.96
C LYS A 321 10.23 -24.63 1.98
N PRO A 322 9.65 -23.97 0.95
CA PRO A 322 8.22 -23.70 0.89
C PRO A 322 7.33 -24.94 1.05
N LEU A 323 7.72 -26.09 0.46
CA LEU A 323 6.96 -27.34 0.55
C LEU A 323 6.93 -27.92 1.96
N GLU A 324 8.02 -27.80 2.72
CA GLU A 324 8.08 -28.24 4.12
C GLU A 324 7.13 -27.41 4.98
N VAL A 325 7.16 -26.09 4.82
CA VAL A 325 6.27 -25.17 5.55
C VAL A 325 4.80 -25.44 5.21
N LEU A 326 4.47 -25.66 3.94
CA LEU A 326 3.12 -26.02 3.54
C LEU A 326 2.68 -27.34 4.16
N SER A 327 3.53 -28.37 4.14
CA SER A 327 3.23 -29.66 4.76
C SER A 327 2.91 -29.51 6.24
N GLU A 328 3.67 -28.71 6.98
CA GLU A 328 3.39 -28.42 8.39
C GLU A 328 2.04 -27.72 8.59
N LEU A 329 1.73 -26.72 7.73
CA LEU A 329 0.44 -26.04 7.80
C LEU A 329 -0.73 -26.99 7.57
N MET A 330 -0.60 -27.92 6.62
CA MET A 330 -1.64 -28.94 6.32
C MET A 330 -1.78 -30.00 7.40
N ASN A 331 -0.72 -30.31 8.15
CA ASN A 331 -0.71 -31.32 9.22
C ASN A 331 -1.05 -30.74 10.60
N ARG A 332 -1.50 -29.49 10.68
CA ARG A 332 -1.97 -28.89 11.94
C ARG A 332 -3.18 -29.63 12.48
N LYS A 333 -3.36 -29.62 13.83
CA LYS A 333 -4.53 -30.23 14.47
C LYS A 333 -5.83 -29.76 13.84
N ALA A 334 -6.74 -30.72 13.61
CA ALA A 334 -8.09 -30.41 13.11
C ALA A 334 -8.81 -29.47 14.10
N LYS A 335 -9.53 -28.50 13.55
CA LYS A 335 -10.33 -27.55 14.31
C LYS A 335 -11.55 -27.10 13.48
N PRO A 336 -12.58 -26.54 14.12
CA PRO A 336 -13.69 -25.89 13.39
C PRO A 336 -13.18 -24.79 12.45
N GLU A 337 -13.88 -24.55 11.35
CA GLU A 337 -13.53 -23.47 10.42
C GLU A 337 -13.74 -22.10 11.06
N GLN A 338 -14.79 -21.97 11.84
CA GLN A 338 -15.15 -20.74 12.56
C GLN A 338 -14.68 -20.86 14.02
N ASP A 339 -13.70 -20.05 14.36
CA ASP A 339 -13.19 -19.85 15.72
C ASP A 339 -13.52 -18.44 16.21
#